data_dc42279198e9ec6feaced418c27d4adb
#
_entry.id   dc42279198e9ec6feaced418c27d4adb
#
_cell.length_a   1.000
_cell.length_b   1.000
_cell.length_c   1.000
_cell.angle_alpha   90.00
_cell.angle_beta   90.00
_cell.angle_gamma   90.00
#
_symmetry.space_group_name_H-M   'P 1'
#
loop_
_entity.id
_entity.type
_entity.pdbx_description
1 polymer ?
#
loop_
_entity_poly.entity_id
_entity_poly.type
_entity_poly.pdbx_seq_one_letter_code
_entity_poly.pdbx_strand_id
1 'polypeptide(L)'
;MGDTTDNAIGNNIRAVRVDAGLTQTEFAKRLQVSQTTVSSWETGSSQPRRSNLFLLLSEFPELTLEDINSEKNGFARRSLRRSSDSQPEQAPLLGRVAAGAPRDAFPIEEYVAVPHSLHERYPNAFYLRISGESMNRVLPNGCLALVVPESEVVDGRVYVFSTESGDFTVKRASVAEDRITLMPDSYLPGYEPIECTRGGEHPLPRVIGRVVWFTMPERFRV
;
A
#
# COMPACT_ATOMS: atom_id res chain seq x y z
N MET A 1 25.65 10.51 21.70
CA MET A 1 24.22 10.74 21.86
C MET A 1 23.62 10.60 20.48
N GLY A 2 23.11 9.41 20.15
CA GLY A 2 22.49 9.13 18.85
C GLY A 2 21.12 9.76 18.80
N ASP A 3 20.86 10.39 17.70
CA ASP A 3 19.67 11.18 17.39
C ASP A 3 18.41 10.31 17.47
N THR A 4 17.48 10.66 18.35
CA THR A 4 16.22 9.94 18.60
C THR A 4 15.18 10.14 17.47
N THR A 5 15.56 10.81 16.38
CA THR A 5 14.70 11.16 15.25
C THR A 5 14.67 10.06 14.17
N ASP A 6 15.59 9.09 14.22
CA ASP A 6 15.87 8.19 13.11
C ASP A 6 15.01 6.91 13.08
N ASN A 7 14.09 6.69 14.05
CA ASN A 7 13.23 5.50 14.10
C ASN A 7 11.75 5.80 14.28
N ALA A 8 11.25 6.86 13.67
CA ALA A 8 9.84 7.24 13.79
C ALA A 8 8.89 6.10 13.34
N ILE A 9 9.18 5.48 12.21
CA ILE A 9 8.38 4.37 11.66
C ILE A 9 8.34 3.18 12.65
N GLY A 10 9.49 2.77 13.19
CA GLY A 10 9.55 1.65 14.13
C GLY A 10 8.80 1.94 15.44
N ASN A 11 8.89 3.17 15.94
CA ASN A 11 8.15 3.61 17.12
C ASN A 11 6.63 3.60 16.87
N ASN A 12 6.18 4.02 15.68
CA ASN A 12 4.77 3.99 15.30
C ASN A 12 4.26 2.55 15.14
N ILE A 13 5.04 1.66 14.52
CA ILE A 13 4.71 0.22 14.42
C ILE A 13 4.58 -0.40 15.80
N ARG A 14 5.50 -0.09 16.72
CA ARG A 14 5.42 -0.56 18.10
C ARG A 14 4.16 -0.04 18.81
N ALA A 15 3.80 1.22 18.59
CA ALA A 15 2.59 1.81 19.17
C ALA A 15 1.34 1.09 18.70
N VAL A 16 1.21 0.82 17.39
CA VAL A 16 0.11 0.05 16.80
C VAL A 16 0.02 -1.35 17.42
N ARG A 17 1.14 -2.05 17.52
CA ARG A 17 1.17 -3.38 18.12
C ARG A 17 0.71 -3.38 19.58
N VAL A 18 1.20 -2.42 20.37
CA VAL A 18 0.87 -2.30 21.79
C VAL A 18 -0.60 -1.94 21.97
N ASP A 19 -1.14 -1.02 21.16
CA ASP A 19 -2.55 -0.64 21.17
C ASP A 19 -3.46 -1.81 20.83
N ALA A 20 -3.04 -2.66 19.88
CA ALA A 20 -3.73 -3.91 19.55
C ALA A 20 -3.59 -5.01 20.61
N GLY A 21 -2.85 -4.79 21.69
CA GLY A 21 -2.62 -5.77 22.77
C GLY A 21 -1.78 -6.98 22.35
N LEU A 22 -0.99 -6.88 21.28
CA LEU A 22 -0.25 -8.00 20.70
C LEU A 22 1.21 -8.05 21.18
N THR A 23 1.72 -9.27 21.39
CA THR A 23 3.16 -9.52 21.49
C THR A 23 3.84 -9.38 20.13
N GLN A 24 5.17 -9.21 20.08
CA GLN A 24 5.90 -9.19 18.81
C GLN A 24 5.70 -10.47 17.99
N THR A 25 5.55 -11.62 18.64
CA THR A 25 5.31 -12.90 17.98
C THR A 25 3.93 -12.98 17.33
N GLU A 26 2.88 -12.55 18.03
CA GLU A 26 1.51 -12.51 17.49
C GLU A 26 1.38 -11.51 16.35
N PHE A 27 1.98 -10.34 16.50
CA PHE A 27 2.02 -9.31 15.47
C PHE A 27 2.76 -9.80 14.22
N ALA A 28 3.92 -10.44 14.39
CA ALA A 28 4.68 -11.04 13.31
C ALA A 28 3.88 -12.12 12.56
N LYS A 29 3.14 -12.97 13.29
CA LYS A 29 2.27 -13.98 12.70
C LYS A 29 1.17 -13.36 11.84
N ARG A 30 0.52 -12.29 12.29
CA ARG A 30 -0.47 -11.55 11.50
C ARG A 30 0.13 -10.98 10.22
N LEU A 31 1.30 -10.36 10.31
CA LEU A 31 1.99 -9.76 9.19
C LEU A 31 2.78 -10.77 8.33
N GLN A 32 2.67 -12.07 8.61
CA GLN A 32 3.37 -13.14 7.88
C GLN A 32 4.88 -12.91 7.75
N VAL A 33 5.49 -12.37 8.81
CA VAL A 33 6.94 -12.14 8.95
C VAL A 33 7.50 -12.85 10.18
N SER A 34 8.83 -12.86 10.36
CA SER A 34 9.43 -13.39 11.57
C SER A 34 9.32 -12.40 12.74
N GLN A 35 9.30 -12.90 13.98
CA GLN A 35 9.37 -12.06 15.19
C GLN A 35 10.63 -11.18 15.20
N THR A 36 11.77 -11.72 14.73
CA THR A 36 13.02 -10.97 14.59
C THR A 36 12.89 -9.79 13.61
N THR A 37 12.10 -9.94 12.55
CA THR A 37 11.80 -8.85 11.62
C THR A 37 11.05 -7.72 12.30
N VAL A 38 10.01 -8.03 13.09
CA VAL A 38 9.25 -7.02 13.86
C VAL A 38 10.16 -6.33 14.87
N SER A 39 10.96 -7.10 15.59
CA SER A 39 11.94 -6.55 16.56
C SER A 39 12.93 -5.59 15.88
N SER A 40 13.42 -5.95 14.69
CA SER A 40 14.35 -5.10 13.92
C SER A 40 13.69 -3.78 13.47
N TRP A 41 12.41 -3.81 13.08
CA TRP A 41 11.67 -2.60 12.76
C TRP A 41 11.47 -1.69 13.97
N GLU A 42 11.02 -2.27 15.10
CA GLU A 42 10.77 -1.52 16.34
C GLU A 42 12.04 -0.91 16.95
N THR A 43 13.20 -1.53 16.73
CA THR A 43 14.49 -1.01 17.19
C THR A 43 15.19 -0.09 16.19
N GLY A 44 14.66 0.02 14.96
CA GLY A 44 15.29 0.80 13.88
C GLY A 44 16.47 0.13 13.22
N SER A 45 16.77 -1.15 13.56
CA SER A 45 17.87 -1.90 12.93
C SER A 45 17.59 -2.21 11.47
N SER A 46 16.33 -2.22 11.06
CA SER A 46 15.88 -2.29 9.66
C SER A 46 14.56 -1.56 9.50
N GLN A 47 14.26 -1.17 8.26
CA GLN A 47 12.99 -0.57 7.90
C GLN A 47 12.05 -1.62 7.27
N PRO A 48 10.71 -1.54 7.47
CA PRO A 48 9.78 -2.43 6.81
C PRO A 48 9.75 -2.16 5.31
N ARG A 49 9.75 -3.20 4.49
CA ARG A 49 9.56 -3.06 3.05
C ARG A 49 8.14 -2.56 2.76
N ARG A 50 7.94 -1.91 1.59
CA ARG A 50 6.63 -1.39 1.15
C ARG A 50 5.52 -2.42 1.27
N SER A 51 5.76 -3.64 0.82
CA SER A 51 4.80 -4.74 0.92
C SER A 51 4.42 -5.08 2.35
N ASN A 52 5.32 -4.91 3.33
CA ASN A 52 5.03 -5.14 4.75
C ASN A 52 4.18 -4.01 5.35
N LEU A 53 4.41 -2.76 4.90
CA LEU A 53 3.59 -1.62 5.33
C LEU A 53 2.16 -1.73 4.78
N PHE A 54 1.98 -2.17 3.53
CA PHE A 54 0.63 -2.41 3.00
C PHE A 54 -0.09 -3.54 3.72
N LEU A 55 0.63 -4.60 4.08
CA LEU A 55 0.05 -5.67 4.89
C LEU A 55 -0.35 -5.15 6.28
N LEU A 56 0.46 -4.27 6.88
CA LEU A 56 0.12 -3.60 8.13
C LEU A 56 -1.17 -2.79 7.99
N LEU A 57 -1.32 -2.00 6.93
CA LEU A 57 -2.53 -1.21 6.65
C LEU A 57 -3.75 -2.09 6.37
N SER A 58 -3.59 -3.26 5.76
CA SER A 58 -4.71 -4.18 5.52
C SER A 58 -5.16 -4.90 6.80
N GLU A 59 -4.22 -5.22 7.71
CA GLU A 59 -4.49 -5.88 8.98
C GLU A 59 -5.04 -4.90 10.05
N PHE A 60 -4.75 -3.61 9.90
CA PHE A 60 -5.18 -2.54 10.81
C PHE A 60 -5.85 -1.41 10.00
N PRO A 61 -7.14 -1.59 9.63
CA PRO A 61 -7.83 -0.67 8.70
C PRO A 61 -7.98 0.77 9.21
N GLU A 62 -7.88 0.99 10.52
CA GLU A 62 -7.88 2.30 11.16
C GLU A 62 -6.58 3.06 10.99
N LEU A 63 -5.49 2.37 10.60
CA LEU A 63 -4.16 2.93 10.43
C LEU A 63 -4.00 3.56 9.05
N THR A 64 -3.33 4.71 8.98
CA THR A 64 -2.98 5.37 7.72
C THR A 64 -1.47 5.41 7.51
N LEU A 65 -1.03 5.65 6.28
CA LEU A 65 0.39 5.86 5.99
C LEU A 65 0.96 7.08 6.72
N GLU A 66 0.14 8.10 6.95
CA GLU A 66 0.54 9.28 7.73
C GLU A 66 0.83 8.90 9.19
N ASP A 67 0.01 8.03 9.78
CA ASP A 67 0.21 7.56 11.15
C ASP A 67 1.54 6.80 11.29
N ILE A 68 1.92 6.03 10.26
CA ILE A 68 3.18 5.27 10.24
C ILE A 68 4.39 6.19 10.05
N ASN A 69 4.29 7.19 9.14
CA ASN A 69 5.39 8.07 8.79
C ASN A 69 5.55 9.29 9.72
N SER A 70 4.62 9.52 10.62
CA SER A 70 4.64 10.69 11.51
C SER A 70 5.81 10.65 12.50
N GLU A 71 6.61 11.70 12.52
CA GLU A 71 7.72 11.87 13.48
C GLU A 71 7.25 12.00 14.93
N LYS A 72 5.99 12.29 15.17
CA LYS A 72 5.40 12.60 16.49
C LYS A 72 4.22 11.70 16.85
N ASN A 73 4.41 10.37 16.93
CA ASN A 73 3.39 9.43 17.37
C ASN A 73 2.01 9.67 16.71
N GLY A 74 1.94 9.65 15.38
CA GLY A 74 0.76 10.05 14.61
C GLY A 74 -0.52 9.29 15.00
N PHE A 75 -0.41 8.00 15.33
CA PHE A 75 -1.53 7.17 15.75
C PHE A 75 -2.20 7.67 17.05
N ALA A 76 -1.43 8.07 18.05
CA ALA A 76 -1.95 8.56 19.33
C ALA A 76 -2.64 9.94 19.23
N ARG A 77 -2.34 10.74 18.19
CA ARG A 77 -2.94 12.07 18.00
C ARG A 77 -4.25 12.05 17.22
N ARG A 78 -4.53 11.00 16.46
CA ARG A 78 -5.70 10.92 15.59
C ARG A 78 -7.01 10.82 16.38
N SER A 79 -7.01 10.20 17.54
CA SER A 79 -8.18 10.14 18.44
C SER A 79 -8.64 11.52 18.93
N LEU A 80 -7.75 12.54 18.88
CA LEU A 80 -8.04 13.89 19.34
C LEU A 80 -8.45 14.86 18.22
N ARG A 81 -8.26 14.50 16.92
CA ARG A 81 -8.52 15.38 15.77
C ARG A 81 -9.85 15.15 15.05
N ARG A 82 -10.72 14.30 15.54
CA ARG A 82 -12.05 14.04 14.93
C ARG A 82 -13.06 15.19 15.04
N SER A 83 -12.64 16.38 15.44
CA SER A 83 -13.52 17.55 15.51
C SER A 83 -12.77 18.78 15.00
N SER A 84 -13.17 19.23 13.83
CA SER A 84 -12.84 20.48 13.12
C SER A 84 -11.69 20.41 12.13
N ASP A 85 -11.96 20.29 10.83
CA ASP A 85 -11.70 21.37 9.85
C ASP A 85 -12.19 20.98 8.46
N SER A 86 -12.84 21.85 7.77
CA SER A 86 -13.39 21.69 6.42
C SER A 86 -12.29 21.83 5.33
N GLN A 87 -11.24 21.02 5.41
CA GLN A 87 -10.33 20.86 4.27
C GLN A 87 -10.87 19.73 3.35
N PRO A 88 -10.68 19.85 2.04
CA PRO A 88 -11.02 18.75 1.13
C PRO A 88 -10.28 17.49 1.57
N GLU A 89 -11.01 16.39 1.67
CA GLU A 89 -10.44 15.11 2.03
C GLU A 89 -9.40 14.69 1.00
N GLN A 90 -8.27 14.21 1.46
CA GLN A 90 -7.12 13.91 0.64
C GLN A 90 -6.55 12.54 1.01
N ALA A 91 -5.96 11.87 0.01
CA ALA A 91 -5.16 10.67 0.21
C ALA A 91 -3.73 10.91 -0.30
N PRO A 92 -2.72 10.29 0.35
CA PRO A 92 -1.34 10.45 -0.07
C PRO A 92 -1.09 9.80 -1.44
N LEU A 93 -0.42 10.49 -2.34
CA LEU A 93 0.17 9.94 -3.56
C LEU A 93 1.56 9.43 -3.24
N LEU A 94 1.77 8.14 -3.44
CA LEU A 94 3.07 7.52 -3.23
C LEU A 94 3.96 7.70 -4.46
N GLY A 95 5.14 8.25 -4.24
CA GLY A 95 6.13 8.50 -5.26
C GLY A 95 6.89 7.26 -5.70
N ARG A 96 7.60 7.41 -6.84
CA ARG A 96 8.61 6.44 -7.26
C ARG A 96 9.85 6.60 -6.38
N VAL A 97 10.44 5.48 -5.95
CA VAL A 97 11.76 5.52 -5.32
C VAL A 97 12.78 5.87 -6.40
N ALA A 98 13.58 6.91 -6.17
CA ALA A 98 14.69 7.22 -7.03
C ALA A 98 15.71 6.06 -7.05
N ALA A 99 16.35 5.82 -8.18
CA ALA A 99 17.42 4.83 -8.26
C ALA A 99 18.52 5.16 -7.24
N GLY A 100 18.80 4.20 -6.32
CA GLY A 100 19.78 4.38 -5.25
C GLY A 100 19.23 4.82 -3.90
N ALA A 101 17.94 5.21 -3.80
CA ALA A 101 17.30 5.39 -2.49
C ALA A 101 17.01 4.04 -1.81
N PRO A 102 16.94 3.98 -0.47
CA PRO A 102 16.52 2.77 0.22
C PRO A 102 15.17 2.30 -0.36
N ARG A 103 15.08 1.02 -0.74
CA ARG A 103 13.86 0.42 -1.35
C ARG A 103 12.64 0.48 -0.42
N ASP A 104 12.84 0.94 0.77
CA ASP A 104 11.92 0.89 1.91
C ASP A 104 11.25 2.24 2.21
N ALA A 105 11.62 3.34 1.53
CA ALA A 105 10.99 4.63 1.73
C ALA A 105 9.68 4.75 0.92
N PHE A 106 8.63 5.29 1.55
CA PHE A 106 7.41 5.76 0.88
C PHE A 106 7.45 7.30 0.80
N PRO A 107 8.14 7.89 -0.16
CA PRO A 107 8.00 9.32 -0.32
C PRO A 107 6.55 9.60 -0.70
N ILE A 108 5.83 10.30 0.18
CA ILE A 108 4.58 10.94 -0.21
C ILE A 108 4.99 12.10 -1.11
N GLU A 109 4.60 12.03 -2.39
CA GLU A 109 4.88 13.12 -3.34
C GLU A 109 3.99 14.33 -3.07
N GLU A 110 2.71 14.06 -2.88
CA GLU A 110 1.67 15.08 -2.65
C GLU A 110 0.43 14.42 -2.02
N TYR A 111 -0.51 15.24 -1.57
CA TYR A 111 -1.85 14.80 -1.18
C TYR A 111 -2.85 15.18 -2.27
N VAL A 112 -3.65 14.20 -2.70
CA VAL A 112 -4.61 14.36 -3.79
C VAL A 112 -6.03 14.26 -3.25
N ALA A 113 -6.92 15.17 -3.69
CA ALA A 113 -8.31 15.17 -3.27
C ALA A 113 -9.01 13.84 -3.56
N VAL A 114 -9.82 13.39 -2.61
CA VAL A 114 -10.64 12.18 -2.69
C VAL A 114 -12.09 12.57 -2.53
N PRO A 115 -13.04 11.99 -3.32
CA PRO A 115 -14.46 12.15 -3.06
C PRO A 115 -14.82 11.73 -1.62
N HIS A 116 -15.62 12.55 -0.93
CA HIS A 116 -16.02 12.34 0.48
C HIS A 116 -16.49 10.90 0.76
N SER A 117 -17.39 10.37 -0.06
CA SER A 117 -17.91 9.00 0.10
C SER A 117 -16.85 7.90 0.00
N LEU A 118 -15.78 8.13 -0.76
CA LEU A 118 -14.65 7.19 -0.84
C LEU A 118 -13.73 7.33 0.36
N HIS A 119 -13.50 8.56 0.84
CA HIS A 119 -12.68 8.79 2.02
C HIS A 119 -13.34 8.21 3.29
N GLU A 120 -14.64 8.43 3.48
CA GLU A 120 -15.38 7.81 4.60
C GLU A 120 -15.31 6.29 4.58
N ARG A 121 -15.45 5.71 3.38
CA ARG A 121 -15.45 4.25 3.21
C ARG A 121 -14.06 3.63 3.31
N TYR A 122 -13.04 4.36 2.89
CA TYR A 122 -11.66 3.88 2.77
C TYR A 122 -10.66 4.92 3.31
N PRO A 123 -10.64 5.16 4.63
CA PRO A 123 -9.82 6.22 5.23
C PRO A 123 -8.30 5.99 5.09
N ASN A 124 -7.88 4.74 4.87
CA ASN A 124 -6.49 4.34 4.69
C ASN A 124 -6.08 4.17 3.21
N ALA A 125 -6.95 4.59 2.26
CA ALA A 125 -6.62 4.55 0.85
C ALA A 125 -5.45 5.49 0.50
N PHE A 126 -4.73 5.14 -0.55
CA PHE A 126 -3.62 5.91 -1.08
C PHE A 126 -3.64 5.90 -2.60
N TYR A 127 -2.98 6.87 -3.22
CA TYR A 127 -2.84 6.94 -4.67
C TYR A 127 -1.53 6.32 -5.14
N LEU A 128 -1.60 5.66 -6.28
CA LEU A 128 -0.45 5.25 -7.09
C LEU A 128 -0.60 5.81 -8.50
N ARG A 129 0.51 6.32 -9.06
CA ARG A 129 0.56 6.73 -10.46
C ARG A 129 0.70 5.50 -11.35
N ILE A 130 -0.25 5.32 -12.25
CA ILE A 130 -0.23 4.23 -13.23
C ILE A 130 0.70 4.59 -14.37
N SER A 131 1.58 3.66 -14.72
CA SER A 131 2.50 3.78 -15.86
C SER A 131 2.38 2.54 -16.74
N GLY A 132 2.19 2.75 -18.02
CA GLY A 132 2.03 1.69 -19.01
C GLY A 132 0.59 1.49 -19.46
N GLU A 133 0.43 0.62 -20.45
CA GLU A 133 -0.82 0.47 -21.21
C GLU A 133 -1.52 -0.87 -20.95
N SER A 134 -0.98 -1.72 -20.06
CA SER A 134 -1.53 -3.08 -19.83
C SER A 134 -2.93 -3.10 -19.22
N MET A 135 -3.42 -1.96 -18.72
CA MET A 135 -4.73 -1.80 -18.09
C MET A 135 -5.53 -0.64 -18.69
N ASN A 136 -5.19 -0.18 -19.89
CA ASN A 136 -5.70 1.07 -20.47
C ASN A 136 -7.19 1.05 -20.83
N ARG A 137 -7.87 -0.09 -20.77
CA ARG A 137 -9.34 -0.16 -20.87
C ARG A 137 -10.03 0.38 -19.62
N VAL A 138 -9.39 0.28 -18.45
CA VAL A 138 -10.00 0.64 -17.16
C VAL A 138 -9.18 1.68 -16.40
N LEU A 139 -7.88 1.77 -16.65
CA LEU A 139 -6.96 2.71 -16.01
C LEU A 139 -6.08 3.37 -17.08
N PRO A 140 -6.40 4.59 -17.50
CA PRO A 140 -5.59 5.32 -18.47
C PRO A 140 -4.15 5.50 -18.00
N ASN A 141 -3.19 5.43 -18.93
CA ASN A 141 -1.79 5.70 -18.62
C ASN A 141 -1.63 7.11 -18.03
N GLY A 142 -0.87 7.23 -16.94
CA GLY A 142 -0.67 8.48 -16.22
C GLY A 142 -1.76 8.82 -15.20
N CYS A 143 -2.85 8.07 -15.11
CA CYS A 143 -3.86 8.30 -14.07
C CYS A 143 -3.32 8.01 -12.66
N LEU A 144 -4.03 8.52 -11.66
CA LEU A 144 -3.81 8.25 -10.24
C LEU A 144 -4.88 7.26 -9.79
N ALA A 145 -4.48 6.02 -9.53
CA ALA A 145 -5.39 4.97 -9.03
C ALA A 145 -5.48 5.06 -7.51
N LEU A 146 -6.70 5.13 -6.98
CA LEU A 146 -6.98 5.04 -5.54
C LEU A 146 -7.00 3.57 -5.14
N VAL A 147 -6.10 3.20 -4.25
CA VAL A 147 -5.85 1.83 -3.81
C VAL A 147 -6.22 1.69 -2.33
N VAL A 148 -7.01 0.68 -2.04
CA VAL A 148 -7.36 0.29 -0.66
C VAL A 148 -6.47 -0.89 -0.27
N PRO A 149 -5.70 -0.81 0.82
CA PRO A 149 -4.94 -1.95 1.31
C PRO A 149 -5.87 -3.14 1.58
N GLU A 150 -5.62 -4.24 0.90
CA GLU A 150 -6.33 -5.51 1.06
C GLU A 150 -5.35 -6.66 0.85
N SER A 151 -5.48 -7.73 1.62
CA SER A 151 -4.68 -8.95 1.49
C SER A 151 -5.43 -10.07 0.75
N GLU A 152 -6.78 -10.04 0.78
CA GLU A 152 -7.62 -11.01 0.08
C GLU A 152 -7.93 -10.56 -1.34
N VAL A 153 -7.92 -11.53 -2.25
CA VAL A 153 -8.18 -11.28 -3.68
C VAL A 153 -9.56 -11.80 -4.04
N VAL A 154 -10.39 -10.91 -4.56
CA VAL A 154 -11.72 -11.24 -5.11
C VAL A 154 -11.60 -11.35 -6.63
N ASP A 155 -12.14 -12.44 -7.18
CA ASP A 155 -12.12 -12.69 -8.62
C ASP A 155 -12.70 -11.52 -9.44
N GLY A 156 -12.10 -11.24 -10.59
CA GLY A 156 -12.52 -10.20 -11.52
C GLY A 156 -12.20 -8.76 -11.09
N ARG A 157 -11.65 -8.50 -9.91
CA ARG A 157 -11.30 -7.15 -9.44
C ARG A 157 -9.87 -6.78 -9.86
N VAL A 158 -9.60 -5.48 -9.87
CA VAL A 158 -8.28 -4.92 -10.22
C VAL A 158 -7.48 -4.69 -8.95
N TYR A 159 -6.26 -5.21 -8.94
CA TYR A 159 -5.34 -5.12 -7.80
C TYR A 159 -3.98 -4.60 -8.21
N VAL A 160 -3.29 -4.03 -7.24
CA VAL A 160 -1.86 -3.77 -7.26
C VAL A 160 -1.16 -4.98 -6.62
N PHE A 161 -0.20 -5.54 -7.33
CA PHE A 161 0.63 -6.65 -6.88
C PHE A 161 2.09 -6.22 -6.80
N SER A 162 2.83 -6.75 -5.82
CA SER A 162 4.27 -6.60 -5.77
C SER A 162 4.94 -7.71 -6.58
N THR A 163 5.89 -7.33 -7.42
CA THR A 163 6.76 -8.27 -8.13
C THR A 163 7.91 -8.72 -7.24
N GLU A 164 8.64 -9.75 -7.65
CA GLU A 164 9.84 -10.23 -6.96
C GLU A 164 10.95 -9.18 -6.89
N SER A 165 11.04 -8.32 -7.91
CA SER A 165 11.97 -7.18 -7.94
C SER A 165 11.62 -6.08 -6.93
N GLY A 166 10.42 -6.16 -6.30
CA GLY A 166 9.90 -5.13 -5.40
C GLY A 166 9.20 -3.98 -6.11
N ASP A 167 9.03 -4.07 -7.43
CA ASP A 167 8.21 -3.15 -8.22
C ASP A 167 6.71 -3.49 -8.07
N PHE A 168 5.86 -2.61 -8.57
CA PHE A 168 4.42 -2.82 -8.56
C PHE A 168 3.88 -3.03 -9.98
N THR A 169 2.93 -3.97 -10.09
CA THR A 169 2.14 -4.15 -11.29
C THR A 169 0.66 -4.09 -10.98
N VAL A 170 -0.13 -3.57 -11.92
CA VAL A 170 -1.59 -3.51 -11.78
C VAL A 170 -2.20 -4.46 -12.81
N LYS A 171 -3.06 -5.37 -12.34
CA LYS A 171 -3.74 -6.35 -13.18
C LYS A 171 -5.12 -6.65 -12.63
N ARG A 172 -5.99 -7.19 -13.49
CA ARG A 172 -7.22 -7.83 -13.04
C ARG A 172 -6.90 -9.22 -12.53
N ALA A 173 -7.35 -9.55 -11.34
CA ALA A 173 -7.18 -10.90 -10.80
C ALA A 173 -8.22 -11.85 -11.38
N SER A 174 -7.79 -13.02 -11.83
CA SER A 174 -8.64 -14.18 -12.00
C SER A 174 -8.22 -15.24 -11.00
N VAL A 175 -9.13 -15.63 -10.12
CA VAL A 175 -8.85 -16.49 -8.96
C VAL A 175 -9.41 -17.88 -9.20
N ALA A 176 -8.57 -18.90 -9.08
CA ALA A 176 -8.94 -20.31 -9.04
C ALA A 176 -8.44 -20.94 -7.73
N GLU A 177 -8.78 -22.19 -7.46
CA GLU A 177 -8.53 -22.86 -6.18
C GLU A 177 -7.04 -22.88 -5.79
N ASP A 178 -6.14 -23.04 -6.76
CA ASP A 178 -4.70 -23.21 -6.56
C ASP A 178 -3.83 -22.13 -7.20
N ARG A 179 -4.44 -21.12 -7.88
CA ARG A 179 -3.72 -20.13 -8.67
C ARG A 179 -4.41 -18.78 -8.72
N ILE A 180 -3.62 -17.77 -9.01
CA ILE A 180 -4.08 -16.42 -9.35
C ILE A 180 -3.49 -16.08 -10.72
N THR A 181 -4.33 -15.76 -11.69
CA THR A 181 -3.90 -15.27 -13.00
C THR A 181 -4.01 -13.74 -13.03
N LEU A 182 -2.90 -13.09 -13.32
CA LEU A 182 -2.80 -11.65 -13.48
C LEU A 182 -3.18 -11.28 -14.92
N MET A 183 -4.43 -10.88 -15.12
CA MET A 183 -5.00 -10.56 -16.41
C MET A 183 -4.75 -9.11 -16.81
N PRO A 184 -4.10 -8.82 -17.96
CA PRO A 184 -4.11 -7.50 -18.54
C PRO A 184 -5.50 -7.13 -19.05
N ASP A 185 -5.81 -5.83 -19.08
CA ASP A 185 -7.07 -5.30 -19.62
C ASP A 185 -6.75 -4.09 -20.51
N SER A 186 -6.27 -4.40 -21.73
CA SER A 186 -5.73 -3.43 -22.68
C SER A 186 -6.40 -3.53 -24.05
N TYR A 187 -6.47 -2.38 -24.75
CA TYR A 187 -6.80 -2.31 -26.17
C TYR A 187 -5.62 -2.70 -27.08
N LEU A 188 -4.40 -2.64 -26.54
CA LEU A 188 -3.18 -2.93 -27.29
C LEU A 188 -2.85 -4.43 -27.20
N PRO A 189 -2.36 -5.03 -28.29
CA PRO A 189 -1.87 -6.41 -28.28
C PRO A 189 -0.53 -6.51 -27.53
N GLY A 190 -0.10 -7.74 -27.23
CA GLY A 190 1.23 -8.02 -26.66
C GLY A 190 1.30 -8.06 -25.14
N TYR A 191 0.17 -7.91 -24.46
CA TYR A 191 0.08 -8.15 -23.02
C TYR A 191 -0.56 -9.52 -22.78
N GLU A 192 0.23 -10.44 -22.21
CA GLU A 192 -0.21 -11.80 -21.93
C GLU A 192 -0.58 -11.95 -20.43
N PRO A 193 -1.55 -12.82 -20.11
CA PRO A 193 -1.84 -13.21 -18.74
C PRO A 193 -0.62 -13.87 -18.08
N ILE A 194 -0.42 -13.64 -16.78
CA ILE A 194 0.64 -14.29 -15.99
C ILE A 194 -0.03 -15.21 -14.99
N GLU A 195 0.18 -16.50 -15.13
CA GLU A 195 -0.34 -17.48 -14.20
C GLU A 195 0.62 -17.67 -13.03
N CYS A 196 0.14 -17.43 -11.82
CA CYS A 196 0.90 -17.51 -10.58
C CYS A 196 0.37 -18.68 -9.74
N THR A 197 1.26 -19.60 -9.34
CA THR A 197 0.92 -20.78 -8.56
C THR A 197 1.91 -20.99 -7.42
N ARG A 198 1.49 -21.70 -6.38
CA ARG A 198 2.38 -22.05 -5.28
C ARG A 198 3.45 -23.04 -5.77
N GLY A 199 4.70 -22.59 -5.87
CA GLY A 199 5.85 -23.39 -6.32
C GLY A 199 5.98 -23.53 -7.83
N GLY A 200 5.22 -22.75 -8.63
CA GLY A 200 5.38 -22.63 -10.07
C GLY A 200 6.50 -21.70 -10.51
N GLU A 201 6.64 -21.51 -11.82
CA GLU A 201 7.60 -20.55 -12.41
C GLU A 201 7.37 -19.13 -11.92
N HIS A 202 6.10 -18.74 -11.77
CA HIS A 202 5.70 -17.49 -11.12
C HIS A 202 5.03 -17.82 -9.79
N PRO A 203 5.66 -17.48 -8.66
CA PRO A 203 5.06 -17.67 -7.34
C PRO A 203 3.83 -16.78 -7.16
N LEU A 204 2.96 -17.13 -6.20
CA LEU A 204 1.80 -16.32 -5.86
C LEU A 204 2.24 -14.89 -5.52
N PRO A 205 1.68 -13.88 -6.20
CA PRO A 205 2.10 -12.50 -6.02
C PRO A 205 1.64 -11.97 -4.66
N ARG A 206 2.42 -11.07 -4.09
CA ARG A 206 1.99 -10.38 -2.89
C ARG A 206 1.01 -9.27 -3.27
N VAL A 207 -0.18 -9.31 -2.68
CA VAL A 207 -1.22 -8.30 -2.87
C VAL A 207 -0.84 -7.04 -2.08
N ILE A 208 -0.97 -5.89 -2.70
CA ILE A 208 -0.78 -4.57 -2.08
C ILE A 208 -2.12 -3.94 -1.72
N GLY A 209 -3.09 -4.10 -2.61
CA GLY A 209 -4.42 -3.58 -2.40
C GLY A 209 -5.26 -3.55 -3.66
N ARG A 210 -6.55 -3.29 -3.47
CA ARG A 210 -7.54 -3.21 -4.54
C ARG A 210 -7.68 -1.79 -5.07
N VAL A 211 -7.73 -1.64 -6.40
CA VAL A 211 -8.08 -0.38 -7.04
C VAL A 211 -9.59 -0.19 -6.96
N VAL A 212 -10.02 0.92 -6.37
CA VAL A 212 -11.44 1.24 -6.15
C VAL A 212 -11.91 2.44 -6.97
N TRP A 213 -11.00 3.30 -7.40
CA TRP A 213 -11.28 4.50 -8.18
C TRP A 213 -10.00 5.01 -8.85
N PHE A 214 -10.14 6.01 -9.74
CA PHE A 214 -9.00 6.74 -10.30
C PHE A 214 -9.35 8.17 -10.65
N THR A 215 -8.35 9.04 -10.76
CA THR A 215 -8.48 10.42 -11.27
C THR A 215 -7.32 10.74 -12.22
N MET A 216 -7.53 11.72 -13.09
CA MET A 216 -6.45 12.26 -13.92
C MET A 216 -5.78 13.42 -13.18
N PRO A 217 -4.44 13.52 -13.18
CA PRO A 217 -3.74 14.70 -12.68
C PRO A 217 -4.20 15.97 -13.40
N GLU A 218 -4.18 17.11 -12.70
CA GLU A 218 -4.67 18.39 -13.27
C GLU A 218 -3.99 18.78 -14.58
N ARG A 219 -2.71 18.46 -14.75
CA ARG A 219 -1.96 18.69 -15.99
C ARG A 219 -2.49 17.97 -17.22
N PHE A 220 -3.40 17.03 -17.07
CA PHE A 220 -4.11 16.31 -18.15
C PHE A 220 -5.57 16.75 -18.32
N ARG A 221 -6.00 17.75 -17.55
CA ARG A 221 -7.31 18.39 -17.78
C ARG A 221 -7.16 19.34 -18.97
N VAL A 222 -7.99 19.15 -19.98
CA VAL A 222 -8.08 19.98 -21.19
C VAL A 222 -8.83 21.27 -20.87
#